data_af19d1bed3baa0d7a0382a4a8edd4905
#
_entry.id   af19d1bed3baa0d7a0382a4a8edd4905
#
_cell.length_a   1.000
_cell.length_b   1.000
_cell.length_c   1.000
_cell.angle_alpha   90.00
_cell.angle_beta   90.00
_cell.angle_gamma   90.00
#
_symmetry.space_group_name_H-M   'P 1'
#
loop_
_entity.id
_entity.type
_entity.pdbx_description
1 polymer ?
#
loop_
_entity_poly.entity_id
_entity_poly.type
_entity_poly.pdbx_seq_one_letter_code
_entity_poly.pdbx_strand_id
1 'polypeptide(L)'
;MPRYFDVEMDEELIRELKDTLAYMVNPVTIDLFLDDESRCETCPDAYKLMKTIADASPVREGRRMIELRVFYKSNPEHLKEFERQKVERVPTVAMLDGMIRYTGTPAGEEIRGLIETIMRISEGESGLEPETKKVLASLPNLVHIETVVTPSCPYCPYAALLANMFAYEAWKQGNPKVLSDTVEAYENMDIAEKYGVMSVPAIALNGVMSFIGVPYEEDFIVYVKSASEGKLEELVPKTEGEASGL
;
A
#
# COMPACT_ATOMS: atom_id res chain seq x y z
N MET A 1 -22.52 8.89 0.31
CA MET A 1 -22.31 8.04 1.50
C MET A 1 -21.83 8.89 2.65
N PRO A 2 -22.07 8.55 3.93
CA PRO A 2 -21.45 9.30 5.02
C PRO A 2 -19.93 9.19 4.88
N ARG A 3 -19.19 10.31 5.05
CA ARG A 3 -17.74 10.28 5.15
C ARG A 3 -17.37 9.46 6.40
N TYR A 4 -16.66 8.37 6.23
CA TYR A 4 -16.29 7.47 7.33
C TYR A 4 -15.05 7.97 8.09
N PHE A 5 -14.35 9.01 7.58
CA PHE A 5 -13.14 9.56 8.17
C PHE A 5 -12.93 11.01 7.74
N ASP A 6 -12.22 11.74 8.58
CA ASP A 6 -11.78 13.10 8.28
C ASP A 6 -10.33 13.05 7.75
N VAL A 7 -10.07 13.73 6.66
CA VAL A 7 -8.72 13.92 6.09
C VAL A 7 -8.12 15.27 6.48
N GLU A 8 -8.84 16.07 7.28
CA GLU A 8 -8.30 17.33 7.77
C GLU A 8 -7.27 17.08 8.85
N MET A 9 -6.08 17.64 8.63
CA MET A 9 -5.02 17.67 9.63
C MET A 9 -5.07 19.01 10.35
N ASP A 10 -5.14 18.98 11.66
CA ASP A 10 -4.98 20.20 12.47
C ASP A 10 -3.53 20.71 12.43
N GLU A 11 -3.31 21.90 13.01
CA GLU A 11 -1.99 22.53 12.98
C GLU A 11 -0.93 21.72 13.75
N GLU A 12 -1.33 20.96 14.77
CA GLU A 12 -0.43 20.14 15.57
C GLU A 12 0.04 18.93 14.76
N LEU A 13 -0.86 18.21 14.11
CA LEU A 13 -0.55 17.08 13.25
C LEU A 13 0.30 17.52 12.03
N ILE A 14 0.00 18.69 11.44
CA ILE A 14 0.83 19.23 10.33
C ILE A 14 2.25 19.55 10.83
N ARG A 15 2.42 20.03 12.07
CA ARG A 15 3.74 20.29 12.63
C ARG A 15 4.51 19.01 12.87
N GLU A 16 3.89 17.99 13.47
CA GLU A 16 4.49 16.67 13.66
C GLU A 16 4.90 16.02 12.33
N LEU A 17 4.04 16.14 11.33
CA LEU A 17 4.33 15.67 9.97
C LEU A 17 5.58 16.37 9.39
N LYS A 18 5.67 17.71 9.51
CA LYS A 18 6.85 18.45 9.05
C LYS A 18 8.11 18.04 9.79
N ASP A 19 8.03 17.86 11.11
CA ASP A 19 9.15 17.44 11.93
C ASP A 19 9.65 16.05 11.53
N THR A 20 8.73 15.12 11.26
CA THR A 20 9.06 13.78 10.78
C THR A 20 9.71 13.82 9.37
N LEU A 21 9.06 14.51 8.43
CA LEU A 21 9.55 14.59 7.05
C LEU A 21 10.86 15.40 6.92
N ALA A 22 11.21 16.22 7.91
CA ALA A 22 12.50 16.95 7.91
C ALA A 22 13.71 16.01 7.85
N TYR A 23 13.57 14.75 8.28
CA TYR A 23 14.65 13.75 8.24
C TYR A 23 14.76 12.99 6.91
N MET A 24 13.92 13.26 5.92
CA MET A 24 14.05 12.63 4.60
C MET A 24 15.47 12.78 4.06
N VAL A 25 16.04 11.71 3.50
CA VAL A 25 17.40 11.66 2.93
C VAL A 25 17.38 11.83 1.43
N ASN A 26 16.57 11.03 0.74
CA ASN A 26 16.41 11.05 -0.71
C ASN A 26 14.99 11.48 -1.08
N PRO A 27 14.79 12.09 -2.27
CA PRO A 27 13.45 12.41 -2.74
C PRO A 27 12.64 11.14 -3.03
N VAL A 28 11.32 11.21 -2.77
CA VAL A 28 10.36 10.16 -3.05
C VAL A 28 9.31 10.69 -4.02
N THR A 29 9.10 9.98 -5.12
CA THR A 29 8.03 10.28 -6.08
C THR A 29 6.79 9.49 -5.70
N ILE A 30 5.66 10.18 -5.63
CA ILE A 30 4.34 9.62 -5.35
C ILE A 30 3.43 9.94 -6.52
N ASP A 31 2.82 8.92 -7.09
CA ASP A 31 1.82 9.01 -8.14
C ASP A 31 0.43 8.88 -7.53
N LEU A 32 -0.39 9.90 -7.72
CA LEU A 32 -1.77 9.94 -7.25
C LEU A 32 -2.72 9.81 -8.44
N PHE A 33 -3.45 8.70 -8.46
CA PHE A 33 -4.42 8.38 -9.50
C PHE A 33 -5.83 8.70 -9.03
N LEU A 34 -6.52 9.54 -9.78
CA LEU A 34 -7.83 10.10 -9.46
C LEU A 34 -8.80 9.99 -10.65
N ASP A 35 -10.06 10.30 -10.42
CA ASP A 35 -11.04 10.66 -11.45
C ASP A 35 -11.80 11.92 -11.05
N ASP A 36 -12.70 12.37 -11.91
CA ASP A 36 -13.60 13.48 -11.60
C ASP A 36 -14.49 13.17 -10.40
N GLU A 37 -14.80 14.14 -9.58
CA GLU A 37 -15.62 14.01 -8.37
C GLU A 37 -16.97 13.29 -8.63
N SER A 38 -17.54 13.49 -9.81
CA SER A 38 -18.78 12.81 -10.23
C SER A 38 -18.66 11.29 -10.39
N ARG A 39 -17.43 10.75 -10.49
CA ARG A 39 -17.11 9.33 -10.64
C ARG A 39 -16.33 8.76 -9.47
N CYS A 40 -15.75 9.61 -8.64
CA CYS A 40 -14.94 9.25 -7.51
C CYS A 40 -15.19 10.25 -6.37
N GLU A 41 -16.13 9.92 -5.48
CA GLU A 41 -16.56 10.79 -4.39
C GLU A 41 -15.43 11.11 -3.40
N THR A 42 -14.48 10.18 -3.19
CA THR A 42 -13.36 10.30 -2.24
C THR A 42 -12.08 10.86 -2.88
N CYS A 43 -12.02 11.01 -4.20
CA CYS A 43 -10.85 11.56 -4.88
C CYS A 43 -10.46 12.99 -4.44
N PRO A 44 -11.38 13.91 -4.15
CA PRO A 44 -11.03 15.22 -3.60
C PRO A 44 -10.34 15.14 -2.23
N ASP A 45 -10.80 14.24 -1.37
CA ASP A 45 -10.22 14.02 -0.03
C ASP A 45 -8.82 13.40 -0.14
N ALA A 46 -8.64 12.39 -1.01
CA ALA A 46 -7.34 11.79 -1.30
C ALA A 46 -6.35 12.85 -1.86
N TYR A 47 -6.80 13.71 -2.75
CA TYR A 47 -5.98 14.81 -3.28
C TYR A 47 -5.56 15.79 -2.18
N LYS A 48 -6.52 16.24 -1.34
CA LYS A 48 -6.26 17.15 -0.23
C LYS A 48 -5.23 16.58 0.73
N LEU A 49 -5.41 15.31 1.12
CA LEU A 49 -4.50 14.59 2.01
C LEU A 49 -3.08 14.52 1.42
N MET A 50 -2.96 13.97 0.21
CA MET A 50 -1.64 13.77 -0.41
C MET A 50 -0.93 15.07 -0.73
N LYS A 51 -1.68 16.11 -1.10
CA LYS A 51 -1.11 17.45 -1.28
C LYS A 51 -0.60 18.03 0.03
N THR A 52 -1.34 17.88 1.13
CA THR A 52 -0.90 18.33 2.46
C THR A 52 0.39 17.64 2.87
N ILE A 53 0.47 16.31 2.69
CA ILE A 53 1.69 15.52 2.97
C ILE A 53 2.87 16.01 2.11
N ALA A 54 2.66 16.17 0.80
CA ALA A 54 3.71 16.64 -0.09
C ALA A 54 4.17 18.06 0.25
N ASP A 55 3.23 18.97 0.56
CA ASP A 55 3.53 20.35 0.93
C ASP A 55 4.25 20.47 2.30
N ALA A 56 4.08 19.50 3.19
CA ALA A 56 4.79 19.42 4.46
C ALA A 56 6.26 18.96 4.29
N SER A 57 6.59 18.29 3.18
CA SER A 57 7.95 17.82 2.94
C SER A 57 8.95 18.96 2.76
N PRO A 58 10.22 18.80 3.19
CA PRO A 58 11.21 19.86 3.07
C PRO A 58 11.57 20.12 1.60
N VAL A 59 12.06 21.35 1.37
CA VAL A 59 12.66 21.74 0.07
C VAL A 59 14.17 21.69 0.20
N ARG A 60 14.83 20.91 -0.65
CA ARG A 60 16.30 20.85 -0.73
C ARG A 60 16.73 21.10 -2.17
N GLU A 61 17.73 21.93 -2.36
CA GLU A 61 18.26 22.30 -3.69
C GLU A 61 17.16 22.78 -4.67
N GLY A 62 16.14 23.47 -4.14
CA GLY A 62 15.02 24.00 -4.94
C GLY A 62 13.95 22.98 -5.31
N ARG A 63 14.02 21.74 -4.82
CA ARG A 63 13.03 20.68 -5.05
C ARG A 63 12.42 20.17 -3.77
N ARG A 64 11.12 19.87 -3.79
CA ARG A 64 10.47 19.17 -2.67
C ARG A 64 10.98 17.75 -2.56
N MET A 65 11.12 17.26 -1.34
CA MET A 65 11.55 15.89 -1.09
C MET A 65 10.44 14.87 -1.39
N ILE A 66 9.17 15.27 -1.36
CA ILE A 66 8.06 14.48 -1.91
C ILE A 66 7.63 15.14 -3.23
N GLU A 67 7.83 14.44 -4.34
CA GLU A 67 7.34 14.83 -5.65
C GLU A 67 5.99 14.17 -5.89
N LEU A 68 4.90 14.94 -5.78
CA LEU A 68 3.54 14.46 -6.04
C LEU A 68 3.18 14.68 -7.51
N ARG A 69 2.93 13.59 -8.24
CA ARG A 69 2.41 13.63 -9.61
C ARG A 69 0.95 13.16 -9.58
N VAL A 70 0.08 13.89 -10.28
CA VAL A 70 -1.36 13.62 -10.23
C VAL A 70 -1.88 13.26 -11.63
N PHE A 71 -2.59 12.13 -11.69
CA PHE A 71 -3.14 11.58 -12.92
C PHE A 71 -4.65 11.41 -12.79
N TYR A 72 -5.39 11.92 -13.75
CA TYR A 72 -6.86 11.82 -13.80
C TYR A 72 -7.29 10.82 -14.88
N LYS A 73 -8.16 9.88 -14.54
CA LYS A 73 -8.69 8.86 -15.46
C LYS A 73 -9.53 9.48 -16.58
N SER A 74 -10.13 10.63 -16.31
CA SER A 74 -10.87 11.44 -17.30
C SER A 74 -9.97 12.13 -18.34
N ASN A 75 -8.65 12.25 -18.07
CA ASN A 75 -7.71 12.86 -19.00
C ASN A 75 -7.03 11.81 -19.90
N PRO A 76 -7.28 11.79 -21.23
CA PRO A 76 -6.69 10.80 -22.13
C PRO A 76 -5.15 10.74 -22.13
N GLU A 77 -4.48 11.87 -21.88
CA GLU A 77 -3.00 11.92 -21.82
C GLU A 77 -2.44 11.18 -20.60
N HIS A 78 -3.25 11.04 -19.54
CA HIS A 78 -2.85 10.35 -18.31
C HIS A 78 -3.08 8.82 -18.36
N LEU A 79 -3.92 8.32 -19.26
CA LEU A 79 -4.30 6.89 -19.30
C LEU A 79 -3.09 5.96 -19.46
N LYS A 80 -2.06 6.40 -20.18
CA LYS A 80 -0.81 5.64 -20.31
C LYS A 80 -0.14 5.33 -18.97
N GLU A 81 -0.29 6.22 -17.96
CA GLU A 81 0.28 5.98 -16.63
C GLU A 81 -0.55 4.99 -15.82
N PHE A 82 -1.89 5.02 -15.97
CA PHE A 82 -2.77 3.99 -15.43
C PHE A 82 -2.43 2.60 -15.99
N GLU A 83 -2.23 2.51 -17.30
CA GLU A 83 -1.85 1.26 -17.97
C GLU A 83 -0.44 0.79 -17.55
N ARG A 84 0.53 1.70 -17.53
CA ARG A 84 1.93 1.41 -17.17
C ARG A 84 2.05 0.84 -15.76
N GLN A 85 1.32 1.43 -14.82
CA GLN A 85 1.34 1.00 -13.42
C GLN A 85 0.22 0.00 -13.10
N LYS A 86 -0.63 -0.36 -14.08
CA LYS A 86 -1.77 -1.28 -13.93
C LYS A 86 -2.71 -0.85 -12.79
N VAL A 87 -2.99 0.44 -12.70
CA VAL A 87 -3.93 1.01 -11.73
C VAL A 87 -5.34 0.95 -12.32
N GLU A 88 -6.22 0.22 -11.70
CA GLU A 88 -7.60 0.03 -12.16
C GLU A 88 -8.61 0.85 -11.38
N ARG A 89 -8.32 1.11 -10.10
CA ARG A 89 -9.19 1.78 -9.14
C ARG A 89 -8.68 3.18 -8.80
N VAL A 90 -9.58 4.03 -8.36
CA VAL A 90 -9.29 5.39 -7.88
C VAL A 90 -10.14 5.70 -6.63
N PRO A 91 -9.61 6.48 -5.68
CA PRO A 91 -8.25 6.99 -5.65
C PRO A 91 -7.22 5.87 -5.44
N THR A 92 -6.03 6.04 -5.98
CA THR A 92 -4.88 5.17 -5.66
C THR A 92 -3.62 6.03 -5.51
N VAL A 93 -2.92 5.84 -4.41
CA VAL A 93 -1.57 6.37 -4.17
C VAL A 93 -0.57 5.30 -4.54
N ALA A 94 0.40 5.60 -5.42
CA ALA A 94 1.38 4.64 -5.86
C ALA A 94 2.81 5.16 -5.73
N MET A 95 3.74 4.26 -5.43
CA MET A 95 5.17 4.51 -5.35
C MET A 95 5.93 3.39 -6.06
N LEU A 96 7.18 3.63 -6.43
CA LEU A 96 8.08 2.64 -7.04
C LEU A 96 7.45 2.01 -8.30
N ASP A 97 6.98 2.84 -9.22
CA ASP A 97 6.30 2.40 -10.46
C ASP A 97 5.09 1.47 -10.21
N GLY A 98 4.37 1.72 -9.11
CA GLY A 98 3.18 0.98 -8.74
C GLY A 98 3.43 -0.32 -7.98
N MET A 99 4.67 -0.61 -7.54
CA MET A 99 4.96 -1.78 -6.71
C MET A 99 4.46 -1.63 -5.27
N ILE A 100 4.26 -0.40 -4.80
CA ILE A 100 3.57 -0.10 -3.55
C ILE A 100 2.35 0.74 -3.88
N ARG A 101 1.18 0.34 -3.36
CA ARG A 101 -0.10 1.02 -3.57
C ARG A 101 -0.89 1.15 -2.29
N TYR A 102 -1.68 2.22 -2.26
CA TYR A 102 -2.81 2.38 -1.36
C TYR A 102 -4.05 2.61 -2.24
N THR A 103 -4.89 1.59 -2.36
CA THR A 103 -6.15 1.60 -3.13
C THR A 103 -7.29 2.03 -2.22
N GLY A 104 -7.82 3.20 -2.46
CA GLY A 104 -8.64 4.01 -1.56
C GLY A 104 -7.84 5.13 -0.92
N THR A 105 -8.50 5.93 -0.07
CA THR A 105 -7.88 7.05 0.64
C THR A 105 -7.13 6.56 1.88
N PRO A 106 -5.80 6.75 1.98
CA PRO A 106 -5.02 6.30 3.14
C PRO A 106 -5.21 7.23 4.34
N ALA A 107 -6.42 7.24 4.91
CA ALA A 107 -6.84 8.13 5.98
C ALA A 107 -6.75 7.46 7.37
N GLY A 108 -6.94 8.26 8.42
CA GLY A 108 -6.94 7.77 9.80
C GLY A 108 -5.59 7.18 10.20
N GLU A 109 -5.61 5.97 10.77
CA GLU A 109 -4.39 5.28 11.21
C GLU A 109 -3.42 4.97 10.06
N GLU A 110 -3.93 4.79 8.82
CA GLU A 110 -3.10 4.48 7.65
C GLU A 110 -2.13 5.61 7.27
N ILE A 111 -2.42 6.86 7.65
CA ILE A 111 -1.49 8.00 7.43
C ILE A 111 -0.11 7.68 8.03
N ARG A 112 -0.08 7.09 9.24
CA ARG A 112 1.18 6.75 9.92
C ARG A 112 1.97 5.69 9.13
N GLY A 113 1.30 4.64 8.65
CA GLY A 113 1.93 3.59 7.83
C GLY A 113 2.45 4.14 6.50
N LEU A 114 1.71 5.04 5.87
CA LEU A 114 2.13 5.72 4.65
C LEU A 114 3.37 6.61 4.88
N ILE A 115 3.37 7.42 5.94
CA ILE A 115 4.52 8.28 6.27
C ILE A 115 5.77 7.46 6.58
N GLU A 116 5.63 6.38 7.37
CA GLU A 116 6.76 5.47 7.65
C GLU A 116 7.27 4.80 6.38
N THR A 117 6.38 4.38 5.47
CA THR A 117 6.76 3.85 4.14
C THR A 117 7.58 4.87 3.35
N ILE A 118 7.13 6.13 3.28
CA ILE A 118 7.84 7.22 2.59
C ILE A 118 9.22 7.43 3.22
N MET A 119 9.31 7.47 4.55
CA MET A 119 10.57 7.69 5.26
C MET A 119 11.56 6.56 4.98
N ARG A 120 11.16 5.30 5.05
CA ARG A 120 12.03 4.15 4.76
C ARG A 120 12.52 4.13 3.31
N ILE A 121 11.67 4.46 2.35
CA ILE A 121 12.07 4.63 0.95
C ILE A 121 13.10 5.75 0.83
N SER A 122 12.87 6.88 1.49
CA SER A 122 13.75 8.03 1.49
C SER A 122 15.12 7.73 2.12
N GLU A 123 15.15 6.99 3.21
CA GLU A 123 16.38 6.55 3.89
C GLU A 123 17.13 5.48 3.11
N GLY A 124 16.46 4.77 2.24
CA GLY A 124 17.07 3.67 1.50
C GLY A 124 17.10 2.34 2.27
N GLU A 125 16.33 2.19 3.36
CA GLU A 125 16.36 1.04 4.25
C GLU A 125 14.99 0.44 4.52
N SER A 126 14.83 -0.87 4.24
CA SER A 126 13.59 -1.59 4.51
C SER A 126 13.43 -1.98 5.98
N GLY A 127 14.53 -2.13 6.70
CA GLY A 127 14.55 -2.64 8.08
C GLY A 127 14.30 -4.16 8.20
N LEU A 128 14.22 -4.87 7.07
CA LEU A 128 14.00 -6.32 7.06
C LEU A 128 15.27 -7.10 7.42
N GLU A 129 15.07 -8.31 7.92
CA GLU A 129 16.16 -9.22 8.26
C GLU A 129 16.96 -9.66 7.02
N PRO A 130 18.28 -9.93 7.16
CA PRO A 130 19.12 -10.31 6.02
C PRO A 130 18.64 -11.55 5.26
N GLU A 131 18.02 -12.51 5.94
CA GLU A 131 17.52 -13.73 5.32
C GLU A 131 16.26 -13.44 4.47
N THR A 132 15.36 -12.59 4.96
CA THR A 132 14.20 -12.09 4.20
C THR A 132 14.66 -11.39 2.94
N LYS A 133 15.63 -10.48 3.04
CA LYS A 133 16.21 -9.77 1.90
C LYS A 133 16.74 -10.71 0.83
N LYS A 134 17.45 -11.79 1.22
CA LYS A 134 17.98 -12.80 0.27
C LYS A 134 16.85 -13.52 -0.48
N VAL A 135 15.78 -13.89 0.23
CA VAL A 135 14.63 -14.56 -0.41
C VAL A 135 13.96 -13.62 -1.41
N LEU A 136 13.69 -12.36 -1.03
CA LEU A 136 13.07 -11.36 -1.91
C LEU A 136 13.89 -11.11 -3.18
N ALA A 137 15.21 -11.12 -3.08
CA ALA A 137 16.12 -10.96 -4.24
C ALA A 137 15.99 -12.10 -5.28
N SER A 138 15.44 -13.24 -4.91
CA SER A 138 15.43 -14.45 -5.73
C SER A 138 14.04 -15.00 -6.04
N LEU A 139 12.98 -14.26 -5.75
CA LEU A 139 11.60 -14.69 -6.05
C LEU A 139 11.43 -14.95 -7.56
N PRO A 140 10.93 -16.13 -7.99
CA PRO A 140 10.81 -16.46 -9.40
C PRO A 140 9.63 -15.73 -10.09
N ASN A 141 8.52 -15.54 -9.40
CA ASN A 141 7.32 -14.92 -9.95
C ASN A 141 6.79 -13.79 -9.09
N LEU A 142 5.98 -12.92 -9.70
CA LEU A 142 5.30 -11.82 -9.01
C LEU A 142 4.35 -12.36 -7.94
N VAL A 143 4.41 -11.76 -6.76
CA VAL A 143 3.43 -11.95 -5.69
C VAL A 143 2.67 -10.65 -5.50
N HIS A 144 1.35 -10.71 -5.60
CA HIS A 144 0.46 -9.63 -5.25
C HIS A 144 0.00 -9.82 -3.81
N ILE A 145 0.35 -8.87 -2.95
CA ILE A 145 -0.05 -8.80 -1.55
C ILE A 145 -1.17 -7.78 -1.45
N GLU A 146 -2.39 -8.19 -1.14
CA GLU A 146 -3.52 -7.31 -0.86
C GLU A 146 -3.75 -7.28 0.65
N THR A 147 -3.47 -6.13 1.28
CA THR A 147 -3.70 -5.90 2.71
C THR A 147 -4.96 -5.08 2.90
N VAL A 148 -6.05 -5.73 3.31
CA VAL A 148 -7.34 -5.08 3.55
C VAL A 148 -7.33 -4.41 4.91
N VAL A 149 -7.63 -3.11 4.93
CA VAL A 149 -7.53 -2.22 6.08
C VAL A 149 -8.79 -1.38 6.28
N THR A 150 -8.90 -0.74 7.44
CA THR A 150 -9.89 0.33 7.68
C THR A 150 -9.23 1.50 8.40
N PRO A 151 -9.70 2.75 8.23
CA PRO A 151 -9.07 3.94 8.80
C PRO A 151 -8.97 3.97 10.32
N SER A 152 -9.84 3.24 11.02
CA SER A 152 -9.87 3.18 12.49
C SER A 152 -9.07 2.03 13.10
N CYS A 153 -8.40 1.23 12.29
CA CYS A 153 -7.69 0.02 12.73
C CYS A 153 -6.27 0.35 13.18
N PRO A 154 -5.93 0.26 14.49
CA PRO A 154 -4.60 0.64 14.98
C PRO A 154 -3.49 -0.33 14.61
N TYR A 155 -3.82 -1.55 14.18
CA TYR A 155 -2.87 -2.59 13.77
C TYR A 155 -2.63 -2.63 12.25
N CYS A 156 -3.54 -2.07 11.45
CA CYS A 156 -3.48 -2.10 10.00
C CYS A 156 -2.20 -1.45 9.43
N PRO A 157 -1.73 -0.30 9.95
CA PRO A 157 -0.49 0.31 9.47
C PRO A 157 0.75 -0.58 9.56
N TYR A 158 0.81 -1.46 10.57
CA TYR A 158 1.95 -2.37 10.73
C TYR A 158 1.95 -3.49 9.68
N ALA A 159 0.77 -4.03 9.36
CA ALA A 159 0.63 -5.05 8.32
C ALA A 159 0.94 -4.46 6.93
N ALA A 160 0.39 -3.28 6.64
CA ALA A 160 0.66 -2.53 5.41
C ALA A 160 2.15 -2.19 5.27
N LEU A 161 2.78 -1.67 6.34
CA LEU A 161 4.21 -1.35 6.33
C LEU A 161 5.07 -2.57 6.04
N LEU A 162 4.80 -3.72 6.68
CA LEU A 162 5.57 -4.94 6.42
C LEU A 162 5.48 -5.36 4.96
N ALA A 163 4.28 -5.39 4.37
CA ALA A 163 4.07 -5.71 2.96
C ALA A 163 4.77 -4.70 2.03
N ASN A 164 4.69 -3.40 2.36
CA ASN A 164 5.36 -2.34 1.62
C ASN A 164 6.89 -2.49 1.64
N MET A 165 7.46 -2.86 2.79
CA MET A 165 8.90 -3.07 2.91
C MET A 165 9.36 -4.31 2.15
N PHE A 166 8.53 -5.34 2.01
CA PHE A 166 8.80 -6.48 1.12
C PHE A 166 8.86 -6.03 -0.35
N ALA A 167 7.88 -5.23 -0.79
CA ALA A 167 7.85 -4.69 -2.14
C ALA A 167 9.05 -3.76 -2.40
N TYR A 168 9.36 -2.87 -1.44
CA TYR A 168 10.49 -1.96 -1.52
C TYR A 168 11.83 -2.69 -1.63
N GLU A 169 12.07 -3.68 -0.76
CA GLU A 169 13.32 -4.42 -0.76
C GLU A 169 13.51 -5.22 -2.05
N ALA A 170 12.46 -5.90 -2.53
CA ALA A 170 12.48 -6.61 -3.81
C ALA A 170 12.79 -5.66 -4.97
N TRP A 171 12.16 -4.48 -4.99
CA TRP A 171 12.41 -3.43 -5.99
C TRP A 171 13.84 -2.90 -5.92
N LYS A 172 14.33 -2.57 -4.72
CA LYS A 172 15.68 -2.04 -4.45
C LYS A 172 16.77 -2.99 -4.93
N GLN A 173 16.56 -4.29 -4.80
CA GLN A 173 17.50 -5.32 -5.24
C GLN A 173 17.39 -5.66 -6.75
N GLY A 174 16.55 -4.95 -7.50
CA GLY A 174 16.38 -5.16 -8.94
C GLY A 174 15.52 -6.38 -9.29
N ASN A 175 14.79 -6.94 -8.33
CA ASN A 175 13.84 -8.03 -8.52
C ASN A 175 12.41 -7.62 -8.12
N PRO A 176 11.72 -6.71 -8.86
CA PRO A 176 10.41 -6.17 -8.47
C PRO A 176 9.31 -7.24 -8.62
N LYS A 177 9.40 -8.29 -7.82
CA LYS A 177 8.48 -9.45 -7.83
C LYS A 177 7.52 -9.43 -6.63
N VAL A 178 7.38 -8.30 -5.95
CA VAL A 178 6.37 -8.09 -4.92
C VAL A 178 5.61 -6.82 -5.23
N LEU A 179 4.30 -6.94 -5.40
CA LEU A 179 3.35 -5.82 -5.46
C LEU A 179 2.61 -5.80 -4.14
N SER A 180 2.76 -4.74 -3.36
CA SER A 180 2.00 -4.48 -2.14
C SER A 180 0.86 -3.52 -2.45
N ASP A 181 -0.37 -3.91 -2.15
CA ASP A 181 -1.58 -3.10 -2.31
C ASP A 181 -2.33 -3.04 -0.98
N THR A 182 -2.29 -1.91 -0.31
CA THR A 182 -3.09 -1.63 0.88
C THR A 182 -4.47 -1.17 0.44
N VAL A 183 -5.50 -1.97 0.70
CA VAL A 183 -6.86 -1.76 0.20
C VAL A 183 -7.77 -1.26 1.31
N GLU A 184 -8.28 -0.04 1.18
CA GLU A 184 -9.25 0.53 2.11
C GLU A 184 -10.62 -0.13 1.88
N ALA A 185 -11.13 -0.82 2.91
CA ALA A 185 -12.27 -1.72 2.80
C ALA A 185 -13.61 -1.01 2.54
N TYR A 186 -13.81 0.19 3.07
CA TYR A 186 -15.08 0.91 2.89
C TYR A 186 -15.24 1.51 1.49
N GLU A 187 -14.12 1.89 0.85
CA GLU A 187 -14.11 2.34 -0.54
C GLU A 187 -14.07 1.17 -1.55
N ASN A 188 -13.65 -0.02 -1.09
CA ASN A 188 -13.46 -1.22 -1.91
C ASN A 188 -14.16 -2.45 -1.30
N MET A 189 -15.45 -2.32 -0.96
CA MET A 189 -16.23 -3.38 -0.30
C MET A 189 -16.24 -4.69 -1.08
N ASP A 190 -16.24 -4.63 -2.41
CA ASP A 190 -16.20 -5.81 -3.27
C ASP A 190 -14.93 -6.67 -3.08
N ILE A 191 -13.78 -6.04 -2.75
CA ILE A 191 -12.56 -6.76 -2.40
C ILE A 191 -12.70 -7.39 -1.01
N ALA A 192 -13.21 -6.65 -0.04
CA ALA A 192 -13.45 -7.20 1.30
C ALA A 192 -14.43 -8.38 1.26
N GLU A 193 -15.50 -8.27 0.48
CA GLU A 193 -16.48 -9.35 0.25
C GLU A 193 -15.86 -10.55 -0.47
N LYS A 194 -15.08 -10.32 -1.54
CA LYS A 194 -14.35 -11.37 -2.29
C LYS A 194 -13.53 -12.27 -1.37
N TYR A 195 -12.91 -11.67 -0.36
CA TYR A 195 -12.06 -12.39 0.60
C TYR A 195 -12.81 -12.83 1.87
N GLY A 196 -14.09 -12.50 2.02
CA GLY A 196 -14.87 -12.79 3.22
C GLY A 196 -14.28 -12.15 4.47
N VAL A 197 -13.74 -10.91 4.35
CA VAL A 197 -13.06 -10.22 5.45
C VAL A 197 -14.03 -9.91 6.57
N MET A 198 -13.80 -10.50 7.75
CA MET A 198 -14.57 -10.27 8.97
C MET A 198 -13.79 -9.46 10.01
N SER A 199 -12.48 -9.33 9.84
CA SER A 199 -11.59 -8.60 10.73
C SER A 199 -10.40 -8.05 9.95
N VAL A 200 -9.86 -6.91 10.37
CA VAL A 200 -8.72 -6.25 9.74
C VAL A 200 -7.58 -6.06 10.74
N PRO A 201 -6.31 -6.05 10.27
CA PRO A 201 -5.90 -6.27 8.90
C PRO A 201 -6.12 -7.70 8.42
N ALA A 202 -6.44 -7.87 7.14
CA ALA A 202 -6.54 -9.16 6.49
C ALA A 202 -5.65 -9.16 5.25
N ILE A 203 -4.83 -10.19 5.04
CA ILE A 203 -3.85 -10.23 3.98
C ILE A 203 -4.12 -11.40 3.04
N ALA A 204 -4.31 -11.11 1.78
CA ALA A 204 -4.37 -12.11 0.71
C ALA A 204 -3.10 -12.06 -0.15
N LEU A 205 -2.58 -13.22 -0.52
CA LEU A 205 -1.46 -13.39 -1.42
C LEU A 205 -1.94 -14.05 -2.72
N ASN A 206 -1.72 -13.41 -3.86
CA ASN A 206 -2.17 -13.90 -5.17
C ASN A 206 -3.65 -14.31 -5.17
N GLY A 207 -4.51 -13.57 -4.45
CA GLY A 207 -5.93 -13.86 -4.38
C GLY A 207 -6.35 -14.90 -3.34
N VAL A 208 -5.42 -15.45 -2.55
CA VAL A 208 -5.68 -16.45 -1.49
C VAL A 208 -5.54 -15.79 -0.12
N MET A 209 -6.61 -15.79 0.69
CA MET A 209 -6.57 -15.30 2.06
C MET A 209 -5.53 -16.08 2.87
N SER A 210 -4.56 -15.37 3.44
CA SER A 210 -3.37 -15.98 4.05
C SER A 210 -3.21 -15.62 5.52
N PHE A 211 -3.55 -14.39 5.93
CA PHE A 211 -3.40 -13.93 7.31
C PHE A 211 -4.57 -13.05 7.76
N ILE A 212 -4.92 -13.17 9.04
CA ILE A 212 -5.74 -12.21 9.77
C ILE A 212 -4.88 -11.66 10.90
N GLY A 213 -4.76 -10.34 10.98
CA GLY A 213 -3.83 -9.67 11.90
C GLY A 213 -2.47 -9.38 11.26
N VAL A 214 -1.52 -8.95 12.09
CA VAL A 214 -0.15 -8.61 11.64
C VAL A 214 0.72 -9.86 11.72
N PRO A 215 1.25 -10.38 10.60
CA PRO A 215 2.15 -11.52 10.63
C PRO A 215 3.53 -11.14 11.18
N TYR A 216 4.25 -12.12 11.72
CA TYR A 216 5.69 -11.98 11.92
C TYR A 216 6.43 -12.05 10.59
N GLU A 217 7.55 -11.33 10.47
CA GLU A 217 8.33 -11.27 9.23
C GLU A 217 8.78 -12.66 8.75
N GLU A 218 9.23 -13.50 9.69
CA GLU A 218 9.69 -14.88 9.46
C GLU A 218 8.61 -15.79 8.87
N ASP A 219 7.37 -15.64 9.31
CA ASP A 219 6.24 -16.39 8.76
C ASP A 219 5.82 -15.81 7.41
N PHE A 220 5.77 -14.48 7.32
CA PHE A 220 5.31 -13.80 6.12
C PHE A 220 6.17 -14.09 4.91
N ILE A 221 7.51 -14.13 5.07
CA ILE A 221 8.43 -14.45 3.97
C ILE A 221 8.27 -15.89 3.45
N VAL A 222 7.92 -16.84 4.31
CA VAL A 222 7.64 -18.23 3.91
C VAL A 222 6.43 -18.27 2.98
N TYR A 223 5.35 -17.57 3.35
CA TYR A 223 4.13 -17.50 2.54
C TYR A 223 4.37 -16.76 1.22
N VAL A 224 5.07 -15.63 1.23
CA VAL A 224 5.42 -14.87 0.02
C VAL A 224 6.26 -15.72 -0.93
N LYS A 225 7.26 -16.45 -0.42
CA LYS A 225 8.05 -17.39 -1.21
C LYS A 225 7.18 -18.47 -1.82
N SER A 226 6.35 -19.11 -1.02
CA SER A 226 5.44 -20.17 -1.47
C SER A 226 4.45 -19.67 -2.53
N ALA A 227 3.90 -18.46 -2.35
CA ALA A 227 3.05 -17.81 -3.34
C ALA A 227 3.79 -17.56 -4.66
N SER A 228 5.06 -17.13 -4.59
CA SER A 228 5.90 -16.92 -5.76
C SER A 228 6.24 -18.22 -6.49
N GLU A 229 6.29 -19.35 -5.79
CA GLU A 229 6.52 -20.68 -6.35
C GLU A 229 5.23 -21.38 -6.83
N GLY A 230 4.06 -20.79 -6.61
CA GLY A 230 2.75 -21.38 -6.92
C GLY A 230 2.33 -22.52 -5.99
N LYS A 231 2.83 -22.52 -4.76
CA LYS A 231 2.60 -23.56 -3.73
C LYS A 231 1.85 -23.05 -2.49
N LEU A 232 1.25 -21.87 -2.56
CA LEU A 232 0.63 -21.23 -1.41
C LEU A 232 -0.49 -22.09 -0.78
N GLU A 233 -1.27 -22.79 -1.59
CA GLU A 233 -2.36 -23.66 -1.12
C GLU A 233 -1.88 -24.80 -0.21
N GLU A 234 -0.59 -25.16 -0.25
CA GLU A 234 -0.01 -26.16 0.63
C GLU A 234 0.14 -25.66 2.09
N LEU A 235 0.22 -24.33 2.28
CA LEU A 235 0.41 -23.67 3.57
C LEU A 235 -0.90 -23.18 4.20
N VAL A 236 -1.91 -22.87 3.38
CA VAL A 236 -3.19 -22.35 3.87
C VAL A 236 -4.08 -23.53 4.30
N PRO A 237 -4.58 -23.55 5.54
CA PRO A 237 -5.50 -24.61 5.97
C PRO A 237 -6.73 -24.67 5.07
N LYS A 238 -7.05 -25.82 4.52
CA LYS A 238 -8.31 -26.02 3.80
C LYS A 238 -9.45 -25.74 4.77
N THR A 239 -10.28 -24.75 4.47
CA THR A 239 -11.52 -24.53 5.23
C THR A 239 -12.37 -25.80 5.13
N GLU A 240 -12.83 -26.33 6.28
CA GLU A 240 -13.67 -27.54 6.39
C GLU A 240 -15.06 -27.33 5.76
N GLY A 241 -15.12 -27.00 4.48
CA GLY A 241 -16.37 -26.71 3.73
C GLY A 241 -16.50 -27.46 2.41
N GLU A 242 -15.40 -28.04 1.89
CA GLU A 242 -15.42 -28.77 0.60
C GLU A 242 -15.39 -30.30 0.70
N ALA A 243 -15.52 -30.86 1.88
CA ALA A 243 -15.50 -32.31 2.12
C ALA A 243 -16.88 -32.95 2.28
N SER A 244 -17.90 -32.51 1.55
CA SER A 244 -19.19 -33.23 1.47
C SER A 244 -19.86 -33.07 0.10
N GLY A 245 -19.21 -33.64 -0.90
CA GLY A 245 -19.76 -33.89 -2.22
C GLY A 245 -19.58 -35.37 -2.58
N LEU A 246 -20.37 -36.21 -1.97
CA LEU A 246 -20.69 -37.57 -2.44
C LEU A 246 -22.19 -37.70 -2.60
#